data_8e6b3bd757866f3714c021edefd51918
#
_entry.id   8e6b3bd757866f3714c021edefd51918
#
_cell.length_a   1.000
_cell.length_b   1.000
_cell.length_c   1.000
_cell.angle_alpha   90.00
_cell.angle_beta   90.00
_cell.angle_gamma   90.00
#
_symmetry.space_group_name_H-M   'P 1'
#
loop_
_entity.id
_entity.type
_entity.pdbx_description
1 polymer ?
#
loop_
_entity_poly.entity_id
_entity_poly.type
_entity_poly.pdbx_seq_one_letter_code
_entity_poly.pdbx_strand_id
1 'polypeptide(L)'
;MKTNSWGTGILVAMVLLVESAGGEGLSPTTPKEQCSLAVVSRLLQTDIPVCDGAVVQRMASSGHAFEQNQLGIASVLAVGPDYSEKEALDWFTQAAQRGYAPAQVNLAVMYSNGWGTPANYGAAQHWLRAAAEQGFARAYFNLGVLYLEGHGVRRDSAEAFRWFQTGAESGDSGAQTNLGYMYDLGLGCAKNPATAAAWYTKAALAGNPLGENNLADMYLRGEGVPQDDSAAFSWFQKAAAQGHTGARIKLGYMYAQGRGTAKDPLAAYSWITAAALAGDPRGGDLLYSLERSLSAEQKAQAKQQASTLRRSDPQLSATGFAQ
;
A
#
# COMPACT_ATOMS: atom_id res chain seq x y z
N MET A 1 2.99 -31.04 -7.36
CA MET A 1 3.85 -29.90 -7.68
C MET A 1 2.96 -28.76 -8.15
N LYS A 2 2.59 -27.82 -7.27
CA LYS A 2 1.85 -26.60 -7.63
C LYS A 2 2.87 -25.47 -7.73
N THR A 3 3.20 -25.09 -8.95
CA THR A 3 4.03 -23.93 -9.24
C THR A 3 3.23 -22.67 -8.93
N ASN A 4 3.52 -22.05 -7.80
CA ASN A 4 3.07 -20.69 -7.53
C ASN A 4 3.88 -19.73 -8.40
N SER A 5 3.35 -19.41 -9.59
CA SER A 5 3.87 -18.31 -10.38
C SER A 5 3.41 -17.01 -9.72
N TRP A 6 4.25 -16.44 -8.88
CA TRP A 6 4.15 -15.05 -8.47
C TRP A 6 4.63 -14.18 -9.64
N GLY A 7 3.77 -14.09 -10.66
CA GLY A 7 3.94 -13.10 -11.71
C GLY A 7 3.77 -11.70 -11.11
N THR A 8 4.66 -10.80 -11.44
CA THR A 8 4.70 -9.33 -11.34
C THR A 8 3.36 -8.74 -10.85
N GLY A 9 3.27 -8.61 -9.51
CA GLY A 9 2.00 -8.64 -8.84
C GLY A 9 1.30 -7.32 -8.74
N ILE A 10 0.07 -7.39 -9.05
CA ILE A 10 -0.96 -6.62 -8.36
C ILE A 10 -0.94 -7.11 -6.92
N LEU A 11 -0.18 -6.43 -6.06
CA LEU A 11 -0.27 -6.65 -4.64
C LEU A 11 -1.61 -6.05 -4.20
N VAL A 12 -2.63 -6.90 -4.05
CA VAL A 12 -3.88 -6.54 -3.37
C VAL A 12 -3.57 -6.40 -1.89
N ALA A 13 -2.79 -5.38 -1.55
CA ALA A 13 -2.78 -4.87 -0.20
C ALA A 13 -4.09 -4.10 -0.07
N MET A 14 -5.14 -4.77 0.38
CA MET A 14 -6.32 -4.11 0.90
C MET A 14 -5.88 -3.32 2.13
N VAL A 15 -5.47 -2.08 1.88
CA VAL A 15 -5.06 -1.16 2.93
C VAL A 15 -6.33 -0.65 3.60
N LEU A 16 -6.49 -0.97 4.87
CA LEU A 16 -7.45 -0.29 5.72
C LEU A 16 -7.17 1.21 5.63
N LEU A 17 -8.18 1.98 5.23
CA LEU A 17 -8.04 3.42 5.11
C LEU A 17 -7.89 4.03 6.49
N VAL A 18 -6.66 4.30 6.85
CA VAL A 18 -6.34 5.30 7.85
C VAL A 18 -6.35 6.63 7.11
N GLU A 19 -7.44 7.37 7.20
CA GLU A 19 -7.44 8.76 6.73
C GLU A 19 -6.45 9.54 7.60
N SER A 20 -5.27 9.83 7.04
CA SER A 20 -4.52 10.98 7.50
C SER A 20 -5.37 12.20 7.16
N ALA A 21 -5.70 13.02 8.14
CA ALA A 21 -6.30 14.34 7.95
C ALA A 21 -5.30 15.27 7.23
N GLY A 22 -5.06 15.01 5.96
CA GLY A 22 -4.17 15.73 5.06
C GLY A 22 -4.96 16.32 3.89
N GLY A 23 -5.97 17.13 4.23
CA GLY A 23 -6.62 18.08 3.33
C GLY A 23 -6.48 19.45 3.95
N GLU A 24 -5.66 20.28 3.32
CA GLU A 24 -5.55 21.73 3.45
C GLU A 24 -5.88 22.37 4.82
N GLY A 25 -4.85 22.75 5.56
CA GLY A 25 -4.76 24.04 6.28
C GLY A 25 -5.75 24.36 7.39
N LEU A 26 -6.49 23.41 7.95
CA LEU A 26 -7.30 23.63 9.12
C LEU A 26 -6.63 23.03 10.36
N SER A 27 -6.06 23.87 11.20
CA SER A 27 -5.77 23.48 12.57
C SER A 27 -7.05 22.93 13.20
N PRO A 28 -7.03 21.75 13.86
CA PRO A 28 -8.23 21.20 14.49
C PRO A 28 -8.76 22.20 15.51
N THR A 29 -9.94 22.75 15.23
CA THR A 29 -10.53 23.86 16.01
C THR A 29 -11.41 23.39 17.17
N THR A 30 -11.71 22.07 17.20
CA THR A 30 -12.59 21.51 18.24
C THR A 30 -11.91 20.36 18.99
N PRO A 31 -12.21 20.15 20.30
CA PRO A 31 -11.75 19.01 21.06
C PRO A 31 -12.12 17.66 20.42
N LYS A 32 -13.20 17.62 19.63
CA LYS A 32 -13.69 16.46 18.91
C LYS A 32 -12.74 16.03 17.79
N GLU A 33 -12.27 16.97 16.98
CA GLU A 33 -11.30 16.70 15.89
C GLU A 33 -9.94 16.29 16.45
N GLN A 34 -9.52 16.90 17.57
CA GLN A 34 -8.30 16.52 18.28
C GLN A 34 -8.35 15.10 18.82
N CYS A 35 -9.51 14.63 19.32
CA CYS A 35 -9.69 13.27 19.82
C CYS A 35 -9.61 12.22 18.72
N SER A 36 -10.19 12.47 17.57
CA SER A 36 -10.15 11.55 16.42
C SER A 36 -8.74 11.35 15.90
N LEU A 37 -7.95 12.44 15.82
CA LEU A 37 -6.54 12.42 15.44
C LEU A 37 -5.66 11.65 16.45
N ALA A 38 -5.97 11.71 17.75
CA ALA A 38 -5.17 11.06 18.78
C ALA A 38 -5.29 9.53 18.79
N VAL A 39 -6.44 8.96 18.41
CA VAL A 39 -6.57 7.51 18.24
C VAL A 39 -5.68 7.03 17.11
N VAL A 40 -5.72 7.70 15.96
CA VAL A 40 -4.86 7.40 14.81
C VAL A 40 -3.38 7.60 15.16
N SER A 41 -3.02 8.65 15.91
CA SER A 41 -1.63 8.92 16.33
C SER A 41 -1.06 7.88 17.27
N ARG A 42 -1.86 7.37 18.21
CA ARG A 42 -1.42 6.32 19.12
C ARG A 42 -1.09 5.03 18.35
N LEU A 43 -1.84 4.75 17.28
CA LEU A 43 -1.57 3.63 16.37
C LEU A 43 -0.33 3.87 15.50
N LEU A 44 -0.04 5.13 15.15
CA LEU A 44 1.09 5.52 14.29
C LEU A 44 2.35 5.94 15.09
N GLN A 45 2.33 5.86 16.43
CA GLN A 45 3.42 6.30 17.33
C GLN A 45 3.85 7.77 17.12
N THR A 46 2.90 8.66 16.86
CA THR A 46 3.14 10.10 16.70
C THR A 46 2.71 10.88 17.96
N ASP A 47 3.43 11.95 18.33
CA ASP A 47 3.22 12.76 19.56
C ASP A 47 2.00 13.70 19.47
N ILE A 48 0.80 13.16 19.25
CA ILE A 48 -0.44 13.96 19.32
C ILE A 48 -1.11 13.76 20.70
N PRO A 49 -1.74 14.80 21.29
CA PRO A 49 -2.32 14.73 22.65
C PRO A 49 -3.32 13.57 22.79
N VAL A 50 -3.12 12.79 23.83
CA VAL A 50 -3.90 11.58 24.12
C VAL A 50 -5.34 11.96 24.41
N CYS A 51 -6.27 11.58 23.51
CA CYS A 51 -7.69 11.53 23.86
C CYS A 51 -7.97 10.36 24.80
N ASP A 52 -8.82 10.62 25.77
CA ASP A 52 -9.34 9.57 26.62
C ASP A 52 -10.10 8.55 25.73
N GLY A 53 -9.61 7.31 25.66
CA GLY A 53 -10.26 6.24 24.92
C GLY A 53 -11.73 6.06 25.28
N ALA A 54 -12.11 6.39 26.52
CA ALA A 54 -13.49 6.41 26.99
C ALA A 54 -14.35 7.48 26.27
N VAL A 55 -13.75 8.58 25.79
CA VAL A 55 -14.49 9.58 25.00
C VAL A 55 -14.78 9.05 23.60
N VAL A 56 -13.78 8.46 22.94
CA VAL A 56 -13.95 7.85 21.61
C VAL A 56 -14.99 6.73 21.65
N GLN A 57 -14.92 5.87 22.67
CA GLN A 57 -15.87 4.80 22.89
C GLN A 57 -17.30 5.32 23.10
N ARG A 58 -17.49 6.39 23.88
CA ARG A 58 -18.81 7.01 24.08
C ARG A 58 -19.36 7.62 22.80
N MET A 59 -18.50 8.31 22.00
CA MET A 59 -18.93 8.92 20.74
C MET A 59 -19.31 7.85 19.73
N ALA A 60 -18.54 6.77 19.61
CA ALA A 60 -18.88 5.63 18.76
C ALA A 60 -20.17 4.95 19.21
N SER A 61 -20.35 4.75 20.52
CA SER A 61 -21.59 4.17 21.10
C SER A 61 -22.82 5.06 20.89
N SER A 62 -22.65 6.40 20.79
CA SER A 62 -23.73 7.33 20.46
C SER A 62 -24.00 7.45 18.94
N GLY A 63 -23.35 6.64 18.11
CA GLY A 63 -23.64 6.50 16.69
C GLY A 63 -22.88 7.43 15.77
N HIS A 64 -21.75 8.00 16.20
CA HIS A 64 -20.90 8.79 15.32
C HIS A 64 -20.08 7.85 14.41
N ALA A 65 -20.38 7.85 13.11
CA ALA A 65 -19.85 6.89 12.14
C ALA A 65 -18.34 7.01 11.93
N PHE A 66 -17.77 8.20 12.04
CA PHE A 66 -16.32 8.40 11.96
C PHE A 66 -15.61 7.68 13.12
N GLU A 67 -16.06 7.90 14.37
CA GLU A 67 -15.47 7.27 15.56
C GLU A 67 -15.66 5.76 15.56
N GLN A 68 -16.79 5.26 15.06
CA GLN A 68 -17.01 3.83 14.86
C GLN A 68 -16.00 3.24 13.87
N ASN A 69 -15.75 3.92 12.74
CA ASN A 69 -14.72 3.52 11.79
C ASN A 69 -13.32 3.52 12.44
N GLN A 70 -12.98 4.52 13.25
CA GLN A 70 -11.69 4.56 13.95
C GLN A 70 -11.52 3.41 14.96
N LEU A 71 -12.57 3.04 15.69
CA LEU A 71 -12.54 1.86 16.57
C LEU A 71 -12.37 0.56 15.78
N GLY A 72 -13.03 0.44 14.64
CA GLY A 72 -12.84 -0.70 13.74
C GLY A 72 -11.39 -0.83 13.27
N ILE A 73 -10.76 0.29 12.87
CA ILE A 73 -9.34 0.32 12.50
C ILE A 73 -8.47 -0.06 13.70
N ALA A 74 -8.73 0.50 14.88
CA ALA A 74 -7.99 0.18 16.10
C ALA A 74 -8.05 -1.31 16.44
N SER A 75 -9.21 -1.95 16.31
CA SER A 75 -9.40 -3.37 16.60
C SER A 75 -8.62 -4.30 15.66
N VAL A 76 -8.39 -3.93 14.40
CA VAL A 76 -7.57 -4.73 13.45
C VAL A 76 -6.09 -4.36 13.46
N LEU A 77 -5.71 -3.19 13.96
CA LEU A 77 -4.30 -2.81 14.11
C LEU A 77 -3.73 -3.14 15.49
N ALA A 78 -4.58 -3.52 16.46
CA ALA A 78 -4.16 -3.92 17.79
C ALA A 78 -3.28 -5.17 17.74
N VAL A 79 -2.35 -5.30 18.70
CA VAL A 79 -1.47 -6.46 18.84
C VAL A 79 -1.81 -7.16 20.15
N GLY A 80 -1.87 -8.49 20.14
CA GLY A 80 -2.15 -9.27 21.33
C GLY A 80 -3.66 -9.40 21.63
N PRO A 81 -4.08 -9.38 22.93
CA PRO A 81 -5.46 -9.67 23.32
C PRO A 81 -6.49 -8.64 22.84
N ASP A 82 -6.04 -7.45 22.44
CA ASP A 82 -6.92 -6.37 21.96
C ASP A 82 -7.21 -6.49 20.45
N TYR A 83 -6.56 -7.43 19.75
CA TYR A 83 -6.85 -7.73 18.34
C TYR A 83 -8.18 -8.48 18.21
N SER A 84 -9.11 -7.92 17.45
CA SER A 84 -10.42 -8.54 17.23
C SER A 84 -11.01 -8.20 15.87
N GLU A 85 -10.89 -9.12 14.93
CA GLU A 85 -11.55 -9.00 13.62
C GLU A 85 -13.08 -8.91 13.75
N LYS A 86 -13.66 -9.63 14.70
CA LYS A 86 -15.10 -9.61 14.92
C LYS A 86 -15.58 -8.26 15.42
N GLU A 87 -14.87 -7.67 16.36
CA GLU A 87 -15.21 -6.34 16.88
C GLU A 87 -15.03 -5.26 15.80
N ALA A 88 -13.96 -5.35 15.00
CA ALA A 88 -13.77 -4.46 13.85
C ALA A 88 -14.91 -4.58 12.84
N LEU A 89 -15.34 -5.82 12.53
CA LEU A 89 -16.48 -6.07 11.64
C LEU A 89 -17.75 -5.41 12.16
N ASP A 90 -18.02 -5.52 13.46
CA ASP A 90 -19.20 -4.91 14.10
C ASP A 90 -19.14 -3.37 14.02
N TRP A 91 -17.98 -2.75 14.30
CA TRP A 91 -17.82 -1.31 14.23
C TRP A 91 -17.92 -0.78 12.79
N PHE A 92 -17.24 -1.43 11.84
CA PHE A 92 -17.36 -1.03 10.43
C PHE A 92 -18.78 -1.22 9.90
N THR A 93 -19.49 -2.26 10.33
CA THR A 93 -20.89 -2.48 9.95
C THR A 93 -21.77 -1.32 10.41
N GLN A 94 -21.65 -0.90 11.67
CA GLN A 94 -22.42 0.22 12.22
C GLN A 94 -22.14 1.52 11.47
N ALA A 95 -20.87 1.84 11.20
CA ALA A 95 -20.48 3.05 10.47
C ALA A 95 -20.94 3.01 8.99
N ALA A 96 -20.80 1.86 8.32
CA ALA A 96 -21.21 1.65 6.94
C ALA A 96 -22.73 1.80 6.74
N GLN A 97 -23.53 1.26 7.67
CA GLN A 97 -24.99 1.41 7.69
C GLN A 97 -25.45 2.86 7.85
N ARG A 98 -24.61 3.72 8.43
CA ARG A 98 -24.84 5.17 8.53
C ARG A 98 -24.38 5.96 7.30
N GLY A 99 -23.96 5.24 6.26
CA GLY A 99 -23.53 5.85 4.99
C GLY A 99 -22.09 6.35 4.99
N TYR A 100 -21.25 6.03 5.99
CA TYR A 100 -19.86 6.49 6.01
C TYR A 100 -19.02 5.70 5.00
N ALA A 101 -18.65 6.35 3.88
CA ALA A 101 -17.98 5.71 2.75
C ALA A 101 -16.64 5.02 3.09
N PRO A 102 -15.74 5.57 3.94
CA PRO A 102 -14.54 4.85 4.36
C PRO A 102 -14.86 3.53 5.08
N ALA A 103 -15.87 3.51 5.97
CA ALA A 103 -16.29 2.30 6.66
C ALA A 103 -16.93 1.28 5.71
N GLN A 104 -17.67 1.73 4.69
CA GLN A 104 -18.21 0.84 3.65
C GLN A 104 -17.09 0.12 2.90
N VAL A 105 -16.00 0.83 2.57
CA VAL A 105 -14.81 0.22 1.94
C VAL A 105 -14.11 -0.74 2.93
N ASN A 106 -13.89 -0.35 4.18
CA ASN A 106 -13.25 -1.22 5.18
C ASN A 106 -14.06 -2.49 5.43
N LEU A 107 -15.38 -2.38 5.52
CA LEU A 107 -16.29 -3.51 5.66
C LEU A 107 -16.22 -4.44 4.43
N ALA A 108 -16.17 -3.88 3.23
CA ALA A 108 -16.00 -4.65 2.01
C ALA A 108 -14.66 -5.41 1.97
N VAL A 109 -13.58 -4.79 2.47
CA VAL A 109 -12.28 -5.43 2.65
C VAL A 109 -12.39 -6.63 3.58
N MET A 110 -13.06 -6.48 4.72
CA MET A 110 -13.26 -7.57 5.67
C MET A 110 -14.04 -8.72 5.05
N TYR A 111 -15.14 -8.45 4.33
CA TYR A 111 -15.88 -9.46 3.60
C TYR A 111 -15.07 -10.16 2.50
N SER A 112 -14.23 -9.44 1.79
CA SER A 112 -13.40 -10.03 0.72
C SER A 112 -12.33 -10.97 1.27
N ASN A 113 -11.74 -10.64 2.43
CA ASN A 113 -10.67 -11.43 3.04
C ASN A 113 -11.18 -12.51 4.00
N GLY A 114 -12.44 -12.46 4.38
CA GLY A 114 -13.00 -13.35 5.38
C GLY A 114 -12.52 -13.03 6.80
N TRP A 115 -12.24 -11.75 7.11
CA TRP A 115 -11.82 -11.30 8.43
C TRP A 115 -13.02 -11.10 9.34
N GLY A 116 -13.06 -11.83 10.45
CA GLY A 116 -14.16 -11.84 11.41
C GLY A 116 -15.45 -12.49 10.89
N THR A 117 -15.49 -12.93 9.64
CA THR A 117 -16.63 -13.56 8.96
C THR A 117 -16.13 -14.42 7.80
N PRO A 118 -16.87 -15.44 7.34
CA PRO A 118 -16.52 -16.10 6.10
C PRO A 118 -16.48 -15.13 4.90
N ALA A 119 -15.54 -15.34 3.98
CA ALA A 119 -15.42 -14.50 2.78
C ALA A 119 -16.72 -14.42 1.99
N ASN A 120 -17.13 -13.20 1.64
CA ASN A 120 -18.37 -12.93 0.90
C ASN A 120 -18.16 -11.78 -0.08
N TYR A 121 -17.77 -12.11 -1.30
CA TYR A 121 -17.52 -11.12 -2.35
C TYR A 121 -18.79 -10.38 -2.81
N GLY A 122 -19.98 -11.01 -2.69
CA GLY A 122 -21.24 -10.34 -3.00
C GLY A 122 -21.53 -9.19 -2.02
N ALA A 123 -21.33 -9.43 -0.72
CA ALA A 123 -21.42 -8.37 0.31
C ALA A 123 -20.35 -7.30 0.10
N ALA A 124 -19.12 -7.70 -0.23
CA ALA A 124 -18.04 -6.75 -0.53
C ALA A 124 -18.41 -5.83 -1.70
N GLN A 125 -18.89 -6.39 -2.81
CA GLN A 125 -19.33 -5.62 -3.98
C GLN A 125 -20.47 -4.66 -3.64
N HIS A 126 -21.44 -5.10 -2.84
CA HIS A 126 -22.55 -4.25 -2.39
C HIS A 126 -22.05 -2.99 -1.68
N TRP A 127 -21.16 -3.15 -0.69
CA TRP A 127 -20.65 -2.02 0.08
C TRP A 127 -19.71 -1.14 -0.73
N LEU A 128 -18.90 -1.72 -1.63
CA LEU A 128 -18.06 -0.94 -2.55
C LEU A 128 -18.90 -0.09 -3.51
N ARG A 129 -20.02 -0.61 -4.02
CA ARG A 129 -20.94 0.18 -4.85
C ARG A 129 -21.55 1.33 -4.07
N ALA A 130 -21.99 1.09 -2.82
CA ALA A 130 -22.53 2.13 -1.96
C ALA A 130 -21.52 3.26 -1.69
N ALA A 131 -20.24 2.93 -1.50
CA ALA A 131 -19.18 3.94 -1.37
C ALA A 131 -18.86 4.64 -2.70
N ALA A 132 -18.89 3.92 -3.82
CA ALA A 132 -18.66 4.46 -5.16
C ALA A 132 -19.75 5.45 -5.58
N GLU A 133 -21.00 5.21 -5.23
CA GLU A 133 -22.14 6.13 -5.46
C GLU A 133 -21.95 7.47 -4.72
N GLN A 134 -21.16 7.49 -3.65
CA GLN A 134 -20.78 8.72 -2.93
C GLN A 134 -19.53 9.39 -3.54
N GLY A 135 -18.95 8.86 -4.61
CA GLY A 135 -17.73 9.38 -5.23
C GLY A 135 -16.44 9.01 -4.50
N PHE A 136 -16.47 8.03 -3.59
CA PHE A 136 -15.29 7.68 -2.81
C PHE A 136 -14.25 6.91 -3.66
N ALA A 137 -13.14 7.57 -3.98
CA ALA A 137 -12.16 7.12 -4.96
C ALA A 137 -11.61 5.70 -4.72
N ARG A 138 -11.36 5.33 -3.45
CA ARG A 138 -10.89 3.99 -3.07
C ARG A 138 -11.90 2.88 -3.39
N ALA A 139 -13.18 3.18 -3.41
CA ALA A 139 -14.21 2.20 -3.77
C ALA A 139 -14.09 1.77 -5.24
N TYR A 140 -13.81 2.72 -6.14
CA TYR A 140 -13.58 2.43 -7.56
C TYR A 140 -12.35 1.54 -7.76
N PHE A 141 -11.26 1.82 -7.03
CA PHE A 141 -10.06 0.96 -7.03
C PHE A 141 -10.41 -0.49 -6.65
N ASN A 142 -11.09 -0.69 -5.52
CA ASN A 142 -11.44 -2.04 -5.06
C ASN A 142 -12.42 -2.76 -6.00
N LEU A 143 -13.39 -2.04 -6.61
CA LEU A 143 -14.25 -2.62 -7.65
C LEU A 143 -13.43 -3.05 -8.87
N GLY A 144 -12.49 -2.22 -9.32
CA GLY A 144 -11.56 -2.57 -10.39
C GLY A 144 -10.79 -3.87 -10.11
N VAL A 145 -10.31 -4.04 -8.88
CA VAL A 145 -9.63 -5.27 -8.44
C VAL A 145 -10.57 -6.48 -8.50
N LEU A 146 -11.80 -6.38 -7.99
CA LEU A 146 -12.77 -7.49 -8.06
C LEU A 146 -12.99 -7.98 -9.50
N TYR A 147 -13.16 -7.07 -10.45
CA TYR A 147 -13.34 -7.42 -11.86
C TYR A 147 -12.05 -7.94 -12.53
N LEU A 148 -10.89 -7.40 -12.17
CA LEU A 148 -9.61 -7.82 -12.75
C LEU A 148 -9.25 -9.26 -12.33
N GLU A 149 -9.55 -9.62 -11.08
CA GLU A 149 -9.24 -10.93 -10.51
C GLU A 149 -10.39 -11.93 -10.65
N GLY A 150 -11.62 -11.45 -10.85
CA GLY A 150 -12.81 -12.28 -10.94
C GLY A 150 -13.31 -12.75 -9.58
N HIS A 151 -13.13 -11.94 -8.54
CA HIS A 151 -13.58 -12.25 -7.18
C HIS A 151 -15.06 -11.94 -7.02
N GLY A 152 -15.90 -12.98 -6.95
CA GLY A 152 -17.36 -12.86 -6.85
C GLY A 152 -18.07 -12.33 -8.09
N VAL A 153 -17.32 -12.03 -9.13
CA VAL A 153 -17.79 -11.61 -10.47
C VAL A 153 -16.98 -12.34 -11.54
N ARG A 154 -17.53 -12.43 -12.74
CA ARG A 154 -16.73 -12.91 -13.88
C ARG A 154 -15.58 -11.94 -14.13
N ARG A 155 -14.36 -12.49 -14.30
CA ARG A 155 -13.19 -11.69 -14.65
C ARG A 155 -13.44 -10.90 -15.93
N ASP A 156 -13.27 -9.59 -15.87
CA ASP A 156 -13.48 -8.67 -16.97
C ASP A 156 -12.50 -7.50 -16.90
N SER A 157 -11.45 -7.56 -17.74
CA SER A 157 -10.42 -6.52 -17.78
C SER A 157 -10.94 -5.19 -18.34
N ALA A 158 -11.94 -5.20 -19.21
CA ALA A 158 -12.52 -3.96 -19.75
C ALA A 158 -13.34 -3.23 -18.68
N GLU A 159 -14.10 -3.97 -17.87
CA GLU A 159 -14.82 -3.41 -16.75
C GLU A 159 -13.86 -2.92 -15.65
N ALA A 160 -12.82 -3.71 -15.33
CA ALA A 160 -11.77 -3.30 -14.41
C ALA A 160 -11.09 -1.98 -14.85
N PHE A 161 -10.80 -1.84 -16.15
CA PHE A 161 -10.24 -0.63 -16.72
C PHE A 161 -11.13 0.60 -16.44
N ARG A 162 -12.45 0.49 -16.65
CA ARG A 162 -13.40 1.60 -16.40
C ARG A 162 -13.39 2.01 -14.93
N TRP A 163 -13.40 1.04 -14.02
CA TRP A 163 -13.37 1.31 -12.58
C TRP A 163 -12.05 1.97 -12.16
N PHE A 164 -10.91 1.45 -12.62
CA PHE A 164 -9.62 2.08 -12.34
C PHE A 164 -9.50 3.47 -12.97
N GLN A 165 -10.06 3.68 -14.17
CA GLN A 165 -10.06 5.00 -14.79
C GLN A 165 -10.82 6.01 -13.92
N THR A 166 -12.03 5.68 -13.49
CA THR A 166 -12.82 6.55 -12.61
C THR A 166 -12.09 6.84 -11.29
N GLY A 167 -11.52 5.80 -10.67
CA GLY A 167 -10.75 5.96 -9.42
C GLY A 167 -9.48 6.78 -9.59
N ALA A 168 -8.76 6.61 -10.69
CA ALA A 168 -7.55 7.36 -11.00
C ALA A 168 -7.83 8.85 -11.28
N GLU A 169 -8.92 9.13 -12.00
CA GLU A 169 -9.41 10.49 -12.25
C GLU A 169 -9.90 11.17 -10.96
N SER A 170 -10.43 10.38 -10.01
CA SER A 170 -10.83 10.82 -8.67
C SER A 170 -9.65 10.93 -7.69
N GLY A 171 -8.40 10.69 -8.13
CA GLY A 171 -7.20 10.90 -7.35
C GLY A 171 -6.69 9.69 -6.54
N ASP A 172 -7.30 8.50 -6.63
CA ASP A 172 -6.77 7.32 -5.93
C ASP A 172 -5.45 6.84 -6.57
N SER A 173 -4.37 6.88 -5.80
CA SER A 173 -3.03 6.51 -6.28
C SER A 173 -2.87 5.03 -6.61
N GLY A 174 -3.64 4.15 -5.96
CA GLY A 174 -3.71 2.73 -6.29
C GLY A 174 -4.39 2.51 -7.64
N ALA A 175 -5.51 3.20 -7.90
CA ALA A 175 -6.19 3.18 -9.18
C ALA A 175 -5.31 3.77 -10.30
N GLN A 176 -4.58 4.88 -10.04
CA GLN A 176 -3.61 5.45 -10.97
C GLN A 176 -2.52 4.45 -11.34
N THR A 177 -1.99 3.72 -10.36
CA THR A 177 -0.97 2.68 -10.60
C THR A 177 -1.54 1.53 -11.45
N ASN A 178 -2.74 1.04 -11.12
CA ASN A 178 -3.35 -0.06 -11.88
C ASN A 178 -3.77 0.37 -13.29
N LEU A 179 -4.27 1.59 -13.47
CA LEU A 179 -4.57 2.13 -14.78
C LEU A 179 -3.30 2.24 -15.64
N GLY A 180 -2.20 2.72 -15.05
CA GLY A 180 -0.88 2.70 -15.70
C GLY A 180 -0.47 1.28 -16.13
N TYR A 181 -0.62 0.30 -15.24
CA TYR A 181 -0.32 -1.10 -15.54
C TYR A 181 -1.20 -1.68 -16.67
N MET A 182 -2.49 -1.33 -16.72
CA MET A 182 -3.37 -1.75 -17.79
C MET A 182 -2.95 -1.16 -19.14
N TYR A 183 -2.54 0.10 -19.18
CA TYR A 183 -1.99 0.70 -20.42
C TYR A 183 -0.62 0.13 -20.80
N ASP A 184 0.24 -0.21 -19.82
CA ASP A 184 1.57 -0.80 -20.10
C ASP A 184 1.45 -2.19 -20.75
N LEU A 185 0.49 -3.00 -20.32
CA LEU A 185 0.27 -4.36 -20.83
C LEU A 185 -0.81 -4.47 -21.92
N GLY A 186 -1.67 -3.45 -22.09
CA GLY A 186 -2.83 -3.52 -22.99
C GLY A 186 -3.96 -4.39 -22.43
N LEU A 187 -4.21 -4.33 -21.10
CA LEU A 187 -5.27 -5.08 -20.44
C LEU A 187 -6.59 -4.30 -20.47
N GLY A 188 -7.59 -4.79 -21.18
CA GLY A 188 -8.89 -4.11 -21.32
C GLY A 188 -8.86 -2.83 -22.16
N CYS A 189 -7.70 -2.43 -22.66
CA CYS A 189 -7.47 -1.27 -23.53
C CYS A 189 -6.30 -1.53 -24.49
N ALA A 190 -6.10 -0.65 -25.46
CA ALA A 190 -4.89 -0.69 -26.29
C ALA A 190 -3.64 -0.36 -25.49
N LYS A 191 -2.56 -1.13 -25.70
CA LYS A 191 -1.25 -0.85 -25.07
C LYS A 191 -0.77 0.55 -25.43
N ASN A 192 -0.39 1.34 -24.41
CA ASN A 192 0.14 2.70 -24.59
C ASN A 192 1.14 3.03 -23.47
N PRO A 193 2.45 2.76 -23.66
CA PRO A 193 3.46 3.00 -22.67
C PRO A 193 3.59 4.49 -22.24
N ALA A 194 3.35 5.42 -23.15
CA ALA A 194 3.41 6.85 -22.83
C ALA A 194 2.29 7.25 -21.86
N THR A 195 1.07 6.75 -22.07
CA THR A 195 -0.05 6.95 -21.15
C THR A 195 0.20 6.22 -19.83
N ALA A 196 0.79 5.02 -19.85
CA ALA A 196 1.18 4.29 -18.64
C ALA A 196 2.16 5.11 -17.79
N ALA A 197 3.23 5.66 -18.41
CA ALA A 197 4.20 6.50 -17.72
C ALA A 197 3.55 7.74 -17.09
N ALA A 198 2.61 8.38 -17.78
CA ALA A 198 1.89 9.53 -17.23
C ALA A 198 1.08 9.17 -15.98
N TRP A 199 0.40 8.02 -15.96
CA TRP A 199 -0.35 7.57 -14.79
C TRP A 199 0.57 7.11 -13.65
N TYR A 200 1.65 6.38 -13.94
CA TYR A 200 2.65 6.05 -12.94
C TYR A 200 3.30 7.30 -12.33
N THR A 201 3.52 8.35 -13.13
CA THR A 201 4.03 9.63 -12.63
C THR A 201 3.06 10.26 -11.63
N LYS A 202 1.76 10.28 -11.91
CA LYS A 202 0.76 10.79 -10.97
C LYS A 202 0.76 9.98 -9.66
N ALA A 203 0.75 8.65 -9.75
CA ALA A 203 0.81 7.78 -8.59
C ALA A 203 2.10 7.97 -7.78
N ALA A 204 3.26 8.09 -8.44
CA ALA A 204 4.55 8.32 -7.82
C ALA A 204 4.63 9.67 -7.11
N LEU A 205 4.07 10.73 -7.71
CA LEU A 205 3.98 12.05 -7.08
C LEU A 205 3.03 12.07 -5.88
N ALA A 206 2.02 11.19 -5.88
CA ALA A 206 1.15 10.95 -4.73
C ALA A 206 1.79 10.02 -3.67
N GLY A 207 3.07 9.65 -3.83
CA GLY A 207 3.82 8.83 -2.88
C GLY A 207 3.46 7.33 -2.91
N ASN A 208 2.84 6.83 -3.97
CA ASN A 208 2.53 5.41 -4.08
C ASN A 208 3.79 4.60 -4.43
N PRO A 209 4.29 3.70 -3.56
CA PRO A 209 5.57 3.02 -3.77
C PRO A 209 5.55 2.05 -4.97
N LEU A 210 4.40 1.49 -5.33
CA LEU A 210 4.27 0.67 -6.52
C LEU A 210 4.31 1.53 -7.79
N GLY A 211 3.66 2.71 -7.76
CA GLY A 211 3.73 3.70 -8.84
C GLY A 211 5.16 4.21 -9.05
N GLU A 212 5.88 4.52 -7.95
CA GLU A 212 7.31 4.92 -7.99
C GLU A 212 8.19 3.82 -8.60
N ASN A 213 8.00 2.56 -8.17
CA ASN A 213 8.74 1.42 -8.73
C ASN A 213 8.46 1.23 -10.22
N ASN A 214 7.20 1.32 -10.64
CA ASN A 214 6.84 1.10 -12.05
C ASN A 214 7.32 2.24 -12.95
N LEU A 215 7.27 3.49 -12.47
CA LEU A 215 7.87 4.63 -13.17
C LEU A 215 9.39 4.48 -13.32
N ALA A 216 10.06 4.03 -12.28
CA ALA A 216 11.48 3.75 -12.32
C ALA A 216 11.84 2.67 -13.36
N ASP A 217 11.03 1.63 -13.47
CA ASP A 217 11.19 0.59 -14.50
C ASP A 217 11.03 1.15 -15.91
N MET A 218 10.09 2.07 -16.12
CA MET A 218 9.92 2.72 -17.43
C MET A 218 11.13 3.56 -17.80
N TYR A 219 11.70 4.31 -16.87
CA TYR A 219 12.97 5.04 -17.10
C TYR A 219 14.13 4.10 -17.39
N LEU A 220 14.25 2.95 -16.72
CA LEU A 220 15.31 1.97 -17.01
C LEU A 220 15.20 1.39 -18.41
N ARG A 221 13.95 1.14 -18.89
CA ARG A 221 13.69 0.50 -20.19
C ARG A 221 13.62 1.51 -21.34
N GLY A 222 13.41 2.80 -21.04
CA GLY A 222 13.11 3.82 -22.05
C GLY A 222 11.75 3.58 -22.74
N GLU A 223 10.79 3.03 -22.04
CA GLU A 223 9.45 2.74 -22.54
C GLU A 223 8.46 3.82 -22.08
N GLY A 224 7.86 4.52 -23.04
CA GLY A 224 6.91 5.61 -22.76
C GLY A 224 7.57 6.91 -22.25
N VAL A 225 8.82 6.85 -21.81
CA VAL A 225 9.70 7.96 -21.42
C VAL A 225 11.09 7.72 -21.97
N PRO A 226 11.91 8.76 -22.22
CA PRO A 226 13.33 8.59 -22.56
C PRO A 226 14.05 7.81 -21.46
N GLN A 227 14.97 6.90 -21.85
CA GLN A 227 15.77 6.16 -20.88
C GLN A 227 16.62 7.11 -20.02
N ASP A 228 16.52 6.96 -18.70
CA ASP A 228 17.26 7.74 -17.71
C ASP A 228 17.53 6.91 -16.45
N ASP A 229 18.75 6.40 -16.34
CA ASP A 229 19.17 5.57 -15.21
C ASP A 229 19.22 6.36 -13.89
N SER A 230 19.50 7.66 -13.93
CA SER A 230 19.56 8.52 -12.74
C SER A 230 18.14 8.80 -12.20
N ALA A 231 17.19 9.07 -13.11
CA ALA A 231 15.78 9.18 -12.74
C ALA A 231 15.25 7.86 -12.17
N ALA A 232 15.56 6.73 -12.81
CA ALA A 232 15.17 5.40 -12.33
C ALA A 232 15.71 5.14 -10.92
N PHE A 233 17.01 5.41 -10.70
CA PHE A 233 17.64 5.27 -9.39
C PHE A 233 16.90 6.08 -8.32
N SER A 234 16.60 7.34 -8.60
CA SER A 234 15.92 8.24 -7.65
C SER A 234 14.51 7.73 -7.27
N TRP A 235 13.75 7.22 -8.24
CA TRP A 235 12.42 6.68 -7.98
C TRP A 235 12.47 5.32 -7.25
N PHE A 236 13.39 4.42 -7.61
CA PHE A 236 13.59 3.19 -6.83
C PHE A 236 14.01 3.49 -5.40
N GLN A 237 14.83 4.51 -5.16
CA GLN A 237 15.25 4.91 -3.81
C GLN A 237 14.03 5.32 -2.97
N LYS A 238 13.10 6.11 -3.53
CA LYS A 238 11.85 6.50 -2.83
C LYS A 238 10.99 5.28 -2.51
N ALA A 239 10.72 4.42 -3.49
CA ALA A 239 9.93 3.21 -3.29
C ALA A 239 10.58 2.25 -2.28
N ALA A 240 11.90 2.07 -2.35
CA ALA A 240 12.66 1.21 -1.44
C ALA A 240 12.63 1.72 0.00
N ALA A 241 12.71 3.04 0.20
CA ALA A 241 12.60 3.67 1.52
C ALA A 241 11.22 3.45 2.16
N GLN A 242 10.17 3.35 1.34
CA GLN A 242 8.82 3.03 1.78
C GLN A 242 8.56 1.51 1.98
N GLY A 243 9.60 0.67 1.88
CA GLY A 243 9.47 -0.77 2.12
C GLY A 243 9.20 -1.61 0.88
N HIS A 244 9.09 -1.04 -0.32
CA HIS A 244 8.82 -1.83 -1.52
C HIS A 244 9.99 -2.77 -1.85
N THR A 245 9.81 -4.07 -1.58
CA THR A 245 10.89 -5.08 -1.66
C THR A 245 11.48 -5.20 -3.06
N GLY A 246 10.65 -5.17 -4.10
CA GLY A 246 11.11 -5.19 -5.49
C GLY A 246 12.01 -3.99 -5.84
N ALA A 247 11.68 -2.80 -5.34
CA ALA A 247 12.51 -1.61 -5.52
C ALA A 247 13.82 -1.72 -4.74
N ARG A 248 13.84 -2.29 -3.53
CA ARG A 248 15.07 -2.58 -2.77
C ARG A 248 16.03 -3.47 -3.56
N ILE A 249 15.51 -4.51 -4.20
CA ILE A 249 16.32 -5.42 -5.03
C ILE A 249 16.90 -4.67 -6.22
N LYS A 250 16.08 -3.92 -6.96
CA LYS A 250 16.54 -3.18 -8.14
C LYS A 250 17.56 -2.10 -7.77
N LEU A 251 17.32 -1.39 -6.67
CA LEU A 251 18.26 -0.42 -6.13
C LEU A 251 19.61 -1.09 -5.78
N GLY A 252 19.58 -2.27 -5.18
CA GLY A 252 20.78 -3.07 -4.92
C GLY A 252 21.55 -3.43 -6.19
N TYR A 253 20.87 -3.82 -7.25
CA TYR A 253 21.50 -4.08 -8.56
C TYR A 253 22.09 -2.80 -9.15
N MET A 254 21.41 -1.66 -9.05
CA MET A 254 21.93 -0.38 -9.55
C MET A 254 23.20 0.03 -8.83
N TYR A 255 23.27 -0.08 -7.50
CA TYR A 255 24.49 0.15 -6.73
C TYR A 255 25.62 -0.82 -7.09
N ALA A 256 25.31 -2.12 -7.26
CA ALA A 256 26.32 -3.13 -7.62
C ALA A 256 26.95 -2.87 -8.99
N GLN A 257 26.18 -2.35 -9.94
CA GLN A 257 26.63 -2.06 -11.30
C GLN A 257 27.17 -0.64 -11.51
N GLY A 258 26.84 0.29 -10.59
CA GLY A 258 27.13 1.72 -10.78
C GLY A 258 26.20 2.35 -11.85
N ARG A 259 24.95 1.88 -11.93
CA ARG A 259 23.97 2.34 -12.91
C ARG A 259 23.11 3.45 -12.32
N GLY A 260 23.13 4.63 -12.90
CA GLY A 260 22.45 5.82 -12.37
C GLY A 260 23.02 6.38 -11.07
N THR A 261 24.07 5.76 -10.54
CA THR A 261 24.78 6.15 -9.32
C THR A 261 26.23 5.63 -9.35
N ALA A 262 27.07 6.05 -8.43
CA ALA A 262 28.39 5.44 -8.23
C ALA A 262 28.24 3.99 -7.75
N LYS A 263 29.19 3.12 -8.21
CA LYS A 263 29.23 1.73 -7.75
C LYS A 263 29.51 1.66 -6.27
N ASP A 264 28.63 1.01 -5.51
CA ASP A 264 28.74 0.79 -4.06
C ASP A 264 28.27 -0.62 -3.66
N PRO A 265 29.20 -1.58 -3.55
CA PRO A 265 28.87 -2.96 -3.16
C PRO A 265 28.30 -3.08 -1.73
N LEU A 266 28.68 -2.15 -0.83
CA LEU A 266 28.17 -2.16 0.56
C LEU A 266 26.71 -1.75 0.60
N ALA A 267 26.36 -0.66 -0.07
CA ALA A 267 24.97 -0.22 -0.23
C ALA A 267 24.14 -1.29 -0.96
N ALA A 268 24.67 -1.90 -2.03
CA ALA A 268 24.02 -3.00 -2.74
C ALA A 268 23.67 -4.14 -1.79
N TYR A 269 24.64 -4.59 -0.99
CA TYR A 269 24.43 -5.68 -0.02
C TYR A 269 23.39 -5.30 1.05
N SER A 270 23.42 -4.05 1.54
CA SER A 270 22.46 -3.56 2.55
C SER A 270 21.01 -3.59 2.04
N TRP A 271 20.76 -3.09 0.83
CA TRP A 271 19.43 -3.03 0.23
C TRP A 271 18.87 -4.42 -0.10
N ILE A 272 19.70 -5.32 -0.67
CA ILE A 272 19.30 -6.69 -0.96
C ILE A 272 19.02 -7.46 0.34
N THR A 273 19.87 -7.29 1.37
CA THR A 273 19.63 -7.91 2.68
C THR A 273 18.32 -7.42 3.30
N ALA A 274 18.01 -6.11 3.19
CA ALA A 274 16.74 -5.57 3.67
C ALA A 274 15.52 -6.17 2.95
N ALA A 275 15.63 -6.44 1.64
CA ALA A 275 14.58 -7.13 0.90
C ALA A 275 14.43 -8.60 1.35
N ALA A 276 15.55 -9.31 1.56
CA ALA A 276 15.54 -10.69 2.04
C ALA A 276 14.95 -10.81 3.46
N LEU A 277 15.28 -9.88 4.36
CA LEU A 277 14.69 -9.80 5.70
C LEU A 277 13.19 -9.50 5.68
N ALA A 278 12.68 -8.87 4.62
CA ALA A 278 11.26 -8.68 4.37
C ALA A 278 10.58 -9.86 3.65
N GLY A 279 11.30 -10.98 3.47
CA GLY A 279 10.77 -12.21 2.89
C GLY A 279 10.88 -12.34 1.37
N ASP A 280 11.61 -11.44 0.69
CA ASP A 280 11.81 -11.52 -0.77
C ASP A 280 13.16 -12.16 -1.13
N PRO A 281 13.19 -13.41 -1.62
CA PRO A 281 14.42 -14.13 -1.90
C PRO A 281 15.06 -13.79 -3.25
N ARG A 282 14.44 -12.97 -4.08
CA ARG A 282 14.87 -12.71 -5.48
C ARG A 282 16.25 -12.06 -5.62
N GLY A 283 16.78 -11.48 -4.56
CA GLY A 283 18.14 -10.93 -4.52
C GLY A 283 19.24 -11.92 -4.16
N GLY A 284 18.93 -13.21 -3.96
CA GLY A 284 19.85 -14.20 -3.41
C GLY A 284 21.15 -14.39 -4.20
N ASP A 285 21.08 -14.45 -5.53
CA ASP A 285 22.27 -14.62 -6.39
C ASP A 285 23.22 -13.41 -6.28
N LEU A 286 22.65 -12.20 -6.23
CA LEU A 286 23.47 -11.00 -6.04
C LEU A 286 24.07 -10.94 -4.64
N LEU A 287 23.30 -11.30 -3.60
CA LEU A 287 23.82 -11.43 -2.23
C LEU A 287 25.03 -12.38 -2.17
N TYR A 288 24.90 -13.57 -2.73
CA TYR A 288 25.99 -14.57 -2.78
C TYR A 288 27.23 -14.02 -3.49
N SER A 289 27.04 -13.30 -4.62
CA SER A 289 28.15 -12.67 -5.36
C SER A 289 28.83 -11.57 -4.52
N LEU A 290 28.06 -10.71 -3.85
CA LEU A 290 28.55 -9.63 -3.03
C LEU A 290 29.26 -10.11 -1.76
N GLU A 291 28.79 -11.22 -1.16
CA GLU A 291 29.42 -11.84 0.01
C GLU A 291 30.87 -12.22 -0.20
N ARG A 292 31.26 -12.54 -1.44
CA ARG A 292 32.65 -12.91 -1.79
C ARG A 292 33.55 -11.69 -1.97
N SER A 293 32.99 -10.51 -2.17
CA SER A 293 33.74 -9.26 -2.43
C SER A 293 33.88 -8.36 -1.19
N LEU A 294 33.10 -8.61 -0.14
CA LEU A 294 33.06 -7.79 1.08
C LEU A 294 33.80 -8.43 2.24
N SER A 295 34.49 -7.61 3.08
CA SER A 295 35.08 -8.05 4.33
C SER A 295 34.02 -8.46 5.36
N ALA A 296 34.42 -9.17 6.42
CA ALA A 296 33.52 -9.54 7.51
C ALA A 296 32.90 -8.30 8.20
N GLU A 297 33.71 -7.23 8.39
CA GLU A 297 33.27 -5.96 8.99
C GLU A 297 32.24 -5.26 8.09
N GLN A 298 32.52 -5.18 6.78
CA GLN A 298 31.58 -4.59 5.81
C GLN A 298 30.23 -5.33 5.78
N LYS A 299 30.26 -6.66 5.85
CA LYS A 299 29.03 -7.47 5.93
C LYS A 299 28.25 -7.20 7.22
N ALA A 300 28.95 -7.09 8.36
CA ALA A 300 28.31 -6.77 9.63
C ALA A 300 27.66 -5.38 9.59
N GLN A 301 28.37 -4.37 9.07
CA GLN A 301 27.86 -3.02 8.88
C GLN A 301 26.61 -3.00 7.97
N ALA A 302 26.67 -3.69 6.84
CA ALA A 302 25.56 -3.75 5.89
C ALA A 302 24.32 -4.45 6.49
N LYS A 303 24.50 -5.52 7.27
CA LYS A 303 23.39 -6.19 7.97
C LYS A 303 22.76 -5.30 9.03
N GLN A 304 23.54 -4.49 9.72
CA GLN A 304 23.04 -3.49 10.67
C GLN A 304 22.22 -2.42 9.94
N GLN A 305 22.71 -1.89 8.81
CA GLN A 305 21.97 -0.94 7.97
C GLN A 305 20.66 -1.55 7.45
N ALA A 306 20.72 -2.78 6.95
CA ALA A 306 19.53 -3.50 6.47
C ALA A 306 18.46 -3.67 7.58
N SER A 307 18.88 -3.97 8.79
CA SER A 307 17.97 -4.08 9.95
C SER A 307 17.31 -2.73 10.29
N THR A 308 18.05 -1.62 10.16
CA THR A 308 17.49 -0.26 10.34
C THR A 308 16.47 0.07 9.25
N LEU A 309 16.79 -0.23 7.98
CA LEU A 309 15.89 -0.06 6.85
C LEU A 309 14.59 -0.87 7.00
N ARG A 310 14.67 -2.06 7.61
CA ARG A 310 13.49 -2.87 7.91
C ARG A 310 12.63 -2.26 9.03
N ARG A 311 13.24 -1.71 10.08
CA ARG A 311 12.49 -1.09 11.20
C ARG A 311 11.75 0.17 10.79
N SER A 312 12.26 0.91 9.83
CA SER A 312 11.61 2.09 9.25
C SER A 312 10.54 1.75 8.19
N ASP A 313 10.24 0.45 7.97
CA ASP A 313 9.24 0.00 7.02
C ASP A 313 7.83 0.28 7.55
N PRO A 314 7.06 1.19 6.92
CA PRO A 314 5.71 1.52 7.39
C PRO A 314 4.76 0.33 7.38
N GLN A 315 4.98 -0.64 6.47
CA GLN A 315 4.13 -1.83 6.36
C GLN A 315 4.37 -2.82 7.51
N LEU A 316 5.61 -2.92 8.01
CA LEU A 316 5.95 -3.79 9.13
C LEU A 316 5.58 -3.16 10.47
N SER A 317 5.63 -1.83 10.59
CA SER A 317 5.18 -1.12 11.79
C SER A 317 3.66 -1.19 11.97
N ALA A 318 2.91 -1.31 10.87
CA ALA A 318 1.44 -1.42 10.89
C ALA A 318 0.94 -2.86 11.13
N THR A 319 1.72 -3.88 10.80
CA THR A 319 1.26 -5.28 10.89
C THR A 319 1.64 -5.99 12.18
N GLY A 320 2.53 -5.42 13.02
CA GLY A 320 2.84 -5.94 14.37
C GLY A 320 3.25 -7.42 14.48
N PHE A 321 3.37 -8.14 13.38
CA PHE A 321 3.83 -9.53 13.36
C PHE A 321 5.36 -9.57 13.33
N ALA A 322 5.97 -9.31 14.48
CA ALA A 322 7.31 -9.79 14.75
C ALA A 322 7.18 -11.20 15.34
N GLN A 323 7.62 -12.20 14.59
CA GLN A 323 8.12 -13.43 15.21
C GLN A 323 9.52 -13.19 15.71
#